data_3b705f5ca74d195048e2a0f8e7e0a590
#
_entry.id   3b705f5ca74d195048e2a0f8e7e0a590
#
_cell.length_a   1.000
_cell.length_b   1.000
_cell.length_c   1.000
_cell.angle_alpha   90.00
_cell.angle_beta   90.00
_cell.angle_gamma   90.00
#
_symmetry.space_group_name_H-M   'P 1'
#
loop_
_entity.id
_entity.type
_entity.pdbx_description
1 polymer ?
#
loop_
_entity_poly.entity_id
_entity_poly.type
_entity_poly.pdbx_seq_one_letter_code
_entity_poly.pdbx_strand_id
1 'polypeptide(L)'
;NISSDAIGVRATLIDSKVTEILPAGARRGTTVHVMDLFYNTPARKKFLRPGNREAASIIDIVTRLALINTEIRFKLISDGKDVISTDGDGITLNVIRTLYGKNIASNLIKVSFANEYISIDGYISNTSLYASNRKKQNIFINKRYVKLNRLNYIVESLYKELIPIGKFPIFILDIEIHPEYVDPNIHPLKTEVKIDDSVSLDEILS
;
A
#
# COMPACT_ATOMS: atom_id res chain seq x y z
N ASN A 1 37.99 -12.91 -1.29
CA ASN A 1 38.16 -12.56 -2.71
C ASN A 1 36.78 -12.51 -3.36
N ILE A 2 36.18 -11.35 -3.36
CA ILE A 2 34.92 -11.10 -4.11
C ILE A 2 35.37 -10.54 -5.44
N SER A 3 35.45 -11.38 -6.45
CA SER A 3 35.57 -10.97 -7.84
C SER A 3 34.16 -10.51 -8.27
N SER A 4 33.89 -9.24 -8.13
CA SER A 4 32.63 -8.66 -8.53
C SER A 4 32.84 -7.57 -9.58
N ASP A 5 33.28 -7.95 -10.72
CA ASP A 5 33.12 -7.13 -11.91
C ASP A 5 31.82 -7.55 -12.61
N ALA A 6 30.70 -7.33 -11.90
CA ALA A 6 29.39 -7.36 -12.54
C ALA A 6 29.31 -6.09 -13.39
N ILE A 7 29.57 -6.22 -14.67
CA ILE A 7 29.32 -5.16 -15.66
C ILE A 7 27.81 -5.03 -15.76
N GLY A 8 27.27 -3.91 -15.27
CA GLY A 8 25.88 -3.56 -15.48
C GLY A 8 25.64 -2.99 -16.88
N VAL A 9 24.40 -2.80 -17.22
CA VAL A 9 23.98 -2.19 -18.49
C VAL A 9 23.11 -0.96 -18.20
N ARG A 10 23.44 0.16 -18.84
CA ARG A 10 22.57 1.33 -18.91
C ARG A 10 21.86 1.33 -20.25
N ALA A 11 20.55 1.34 -20.23
CA ALA A 11 19.71 1.53 -21.42
C ALA A 11 18.98 2.86 -21.33
N THR A 12 19.02 3.66 -22.40
CA THR A 12 18.27 4.90 -22.55
C THR A 12 17.10 4.66 -23.50
N LEU A 13 15.88 5.00 -23.04
CA LEU A 13 14.66 4.86 -23.81
C LEU A 13 14.04 6.24 -24.04
N ILE A 14 13.70 6.54 -25.28
CA ILE A 14 12.94 7.74 -25.68
C ILE A 14 11.79 7.27 -26.57
N ASP A 15 10.57 7.72 -26.28
CA ASP A 15 9.36 7.31 -27.04
C ASP A 15 9.20 5.79 -27.19
N SER A 16 9.43 5.06 -26.10
CA SER A 16 9.36 3.59 -26.07
C SER A 16 10.38 2.87 -26.96
N LYS A 17 11.36 3.58 -27.50
CA LYS A 17 12.47 3.01 -28.30
C LYS A 17 13.76 3.07 -27.50
N VAL A 18 14.50 1.98 -27.51
CA VAL A 18 15.86 1.98 -26.96
C VAL A 18 16.77 2.79 -27.90
N THR A 19 17.30 3.89 -27.42
CA THR A 19 18.17 4.79 -28.19
C THR A 19 19.64 4.54 -27.93
N GLU A 20 19.98 3.99 -26.77
CA GLU A 20 21.35 3.74 -26.38
C GLU A 20 21.44 2.58 -25.41
N ILE A 21 22.48 1.77 -25.55
CA ILE A 21 22.87 0.71 -24.60
C ILE A 21 24.36 0.83 -24.34
N LEU A 22 24.76 1.05 -23.08
CA LEU A 22 26.16 1.20 -22.68
C LEU A 22 26.47 0.28 -21.51
N PRO A 23 27.69 -0.29 -21.44
CA PRO A 23 28.21 -0.88 -20.23
C PRO A 23 28.25 0.15 -19.10
N ALA A 24 27.88 -0.22 -17.90
CA ALA A 24 27.90 0.63 -16.73
C ALA A 24 28.44 -0.13 -15.53
N GLY A 25 29.22 0.51 -14.68
CA GLY A 25 29.53 0.00 -13.36
C GLY A 25 28.22 -0.06 -12.55
N ALA A 26 27.83 -1.22 -12.07
CA ALA A 26 26.58 -1.35 -11.34
C ALA A 26 26.75 -2.22 -10.09
N ARG A 27 26.06 -1.83 -9.02
CA ARG A 27 25.76 -2.71 -7.89
C ARG A 27 24.61 -3.64 -8.29
N ARG A 28 24.50 -4.78 -7.61
CA ARG A 28 23.33 -5.67 -7.80
C ARG A 28 22.03 -4.89 -7.56
N GLY A 29 21.13 -4.92 -8.52
CA GLY A 29 19.85 -4.23 -8.46
C GLY A 29 19.52 -3.51 -9.77
N THR A 30 18.43 -2.77 -9.77
CA THR A 30 17.93 -1.99 -10.91
C THR A 30 17.70 -0.54 -10.47
N THR A 31 18.19 0.39 -11.26
CA THR A 31 17.92 1.83 -11.09
C THR A 31 17.11 2.31 -12.29
N VAL A 32 15.99 2.97 -12.05
CA VAL A 32 15.16 3.55 -13.11
C VAL A 32 15.09 5.06 -12.90
N HIS A 33 15.45 5.83 -13.93
CA HIS A 33 15.29 7.28 -13.96
C HIS A 33 14.18 7.63 -14.94
N VAL A 34 13.16 8.34 -14.48
CA VAL A 34 12.09 8.87 -15.32
C VAL A 34 12.16 10.37 -15.32
N MET A 35 12.34 10.97 -16.50
CA MET A 35 12.45 12.41 -16.69
C MET A 35 11.33 12.89 -17.61
N ASP A 36 10.95 14.14 -17.49
CA ASP A 36 9.97 14.81 -18.34
C ASP A 36 8.66 14.00 -18.51
N LEU A 37 8.12 13.56 -17.40
CA LEU A 37 6.87 12.76 -17.37
C LEU A 37 5.79 13.44 -18.22
N PHE A 38 5.20 12.69 -19.16
CA PHE A 38 4.16 13.14 -20.08
C PHE A 38 4.62 14.20 -21.12
N TYR A 39 5.93 14.30 -21.45
CA TYR A 39 6.40 15.25 -22.45
C TYR A 39 5.73 15.03 -23.83
N ASN A 40 5.50 13.77 -24.20
CA ASN A 40 4.86 13.38 -25.46
C ASN A 40 3.33 13.17 -25.35
N THR A 41 2.74 13.46 -24.20
CA THR A 41 1.29 13.35 -23.95
C THR A 41 0.75 14.63 -23.28
N PRO A 42 0.65 15.75 -24.02
CA PRO A 42 0.29 17.06 -23.44
C PRO A 42 -1.06 17.06 -22.72
N ALA A 43 -2.02 16.26 -23.21
CA ALA A 43 -3.33 16.10 -22.55
C ALA A 43 -3.15 15.55 -21.13
N ARG A 44 -2.34 14.50 -20.92
CA ARG A 44 -2.07 13.94 -19.59
C ARG A 44 -1.30 14.92 -18.72
N LYS A 45 -0.34 15.67 -19.29
CA LYS A 45 0.43 16.69 -18.57
C LYS A 45 -0.48 17.77 -17.97
N LYS A 46 -1.54 18.17 -18.67
CA LYS A 46 -2.54 19.16 -18.18
C LYS A 46 -3.35 18.66 -16.98
N PHE A 47 -3.48 17.35 -16.79
CA PHE A 47 -4.21 16.76 -15.66
C PHE A 47 -3.33 16.52 -14.42
N LEU A 48 -2.02 16.80 -14.48
CA LEU A 48 -1.18 16.76 -13.29
C LEU A 48 -1.67 17.82 -12.30
N ARG A 49 -1.90 17.37 -11.09
CA ARG A 49 -2.29 18.25 -9.98
C ARG A 49 -1.06 19.03 -9.48
N PRO A 50 -1.24 20.11 -8.71
CA PRO A 50 -0.14 20.80 -8.05
C PRO A 50 0.78 19.81 -7.32
N GLY A 51 2.10 20.05 -7.36
CA GLY A 51 3.13 19.11 -6.91
C GLY A 51 2.91 18.55 -5.49
N ASN A 52 2.41 19.36 -4.55
CA ASN A 52 2.09 18.94 -3.19
C ASN A 52 0.95 17.87 -3.14
N ARG A 53 -0.02 17.94 -4.06
CA ARG A 53 -1.10 16.94 -4.15
C ARG A 53 -0.62 15.65 -4.79
N GLU A 54 0.25 15.74 -5.80
CA GLU A 54 0.87 14.57 -6.41
C GLU A 54 1.81 13.87 -5.41
N ALA A 55 2.63 14.63 -4.67
CA ALA A 55 3.47 14.10 -3.61
C ALA A 55 2.65 13.35 -2.54
N ALA A 56 1.53 13.92 -2.10
CA ALA A 56 0.63 13.25 -1.14
C ALA A 56 0.08 11.92 -1.69
N SER A 57 -0.24 11.85 -2.99
CA SER A 57 -0.71 10.61 -3.61
C SER A 57 0.40 9.55 -3.71
N ILE A 58 1.63 9.98 -4.01
CA ILE A 58 2.80 9.09 -4.05
C ILE A 58 3.08 8.53 -2.64
N ILE A 59 3.08 9.40 -1.62
CA ILE A 59 3.25 9.00 -0.22
C ILE A 59 2.19 7.95 0.18
N ASP A 60 0.94 8.15 -0.21
CA ASP A 60 -0.17 7.24 0.08
C ASP A 60 0.05 5.85 -0.56
N ILE A 61 0.50 5.81 -1.82
CA ILE A 61 0.83 4.57 -2.54
C ILE A 61 2.00 3.85 -1.85
N VAL A 62 3.11 4.56 -1.58
CA VAL A 62 4.29 3.96 -0.95
C VAL A 62 3.98 3.49 0.47
N THR A 63 3.15 4.22 1.22
CA THR A 63 2.65 3.82 2.53
C THR A 63 1.94 2.47 2.47
N ARG A 64 1.02 2.28 1.51
CA ARG A 64 0.30 1.01 1.33
C ARG A 64 1.20 -0.13 0.91
N LEU A 65 2.15 0.14 0.01
CA LEU A 65 3.16 -0.86 -0.39
C LEU A 65 4.01 -1.30 0.80
N ALA A 66 4.43 -0.37 1.65
CA ALA A 66 5.23 -0.69 2.84
C ALA A 66 4.42 -1.47 3.89
N LEU A 67 3.14 -1.16 4.07
CA LEU A 67 2.26 -1.86 5.02
C LEU A 67 2.07 -3.34 4.69
N ILE A 68 2.03 -3.69 3.39
CA ILE A 68 1.75 -5.06 2.96
C ILE A 68 3.02 -5.87 2.67
N ASN A 69 4.16 -5.20 2.45
CA ASN A 69 5.46 -5.84 2.17
C ASN A 69 6.45 -5.46 3.27
N THR A 70 6.18 -5.91 4.47
CA THR A 70 6.93 -5.50 5.67
C THR A 70 8.38 -5.99 5.69
N GLU A 71 8.68 -7.04 4.93
CA GLU A 71 10.02 -7.61 4.70
C GLU A 71 10.87 -6.78 3.71
N ILE A 72 10.24 -5.80 3.03
CA ILE A 72 10.93 -4.92 2.09
C ILE A 72 11.24 -3.59 2.77
N ARG A 73 12.48 -3.14 2.65
CA ARG A 73 12.88 -1.79 3.07
C ARG A 73 12.44 -0.77 2.01
N PHE A 74 11.54 0.13 2.40
CA PHE A 74 11.13 1.26 1.56
C PHE A 74 11.82 2.53 2.02
N LYS A 75 12.32 3.31 1.05
CA LYS A 75 12.79 4.67 1.27
C LYS A 75 12.18 5.59 0.23
N LEU A 76 11.44 6.60 0.67
CA LEU A 76 10.88 7.65 -0.17
C LEU A 76 11.53 8.99 0.19
N ILE A 77 12.11 9.63 -0.80
CA ILE A 77 12.69 10.98 -0.68
C ILE A 77 11.87 11.93 -1.57
N SER A 78 11.45 13.05 -1.03
CA SER A 78 10.80 14.14 -1.77
C SER A 78 11.52 15.46 -1.50
N ASP A 79 11.90 16.16 -2.55
CA ASP A 79 12.64 17.42 -2.47
C ASP A 79 13.86 17.35 -1.54
N GLY A 80 14.62 16.25 -1.64
CA GLY A 80 15.80 15.99 -0.82
C GLY A 80 15.56 15.62 0.63
N LYS A 81 14.29 15.47 1.05
CA LYS A 81 13.93 15.11 2.42
C LYS A 81 13.42 13.67 2.49
N ASP A 82 13.87 12.93 3.49
CA ASP A 82 13.35 11.60 3.80
C ASP A 82 11.90 11.71 4.29
N VAL A 83 10.97 11.12 3.55
CA VAL A 83 9.53 11.12 3.87
C VAL A 83 9.10 9.79 4.48
N ILE A 84 9.59 8.67 3.93
CA ILE A 84 9.36 7.31 4.44
C ILE A 84 10.70 6.59 4.50
N SER A 85 10.95 5.87 5.59
CA SER A 85 12.10 4.97 5.71
C SER A 85 11.73 3.81 6.63
N THR A 86 11.41 2.63 6.05
CA THR A 86 11.10 1.41 6.81
C THR A 86 12.33 0.50 6.89
N ASP A 87 12.36 -0.38 7.88
CA ASP A 87 13.52 -1.23 8.14
C ASP A 87 13.54 -2.52 7.29
N GLY A 88 12.36 -3.01 6.85
CA GLY A 88 12.24 -4.27 6.13
C GLY A 88 12.50 -5.50 7.00
N ASP A 89 12.11 -5.42 8.27
CA ASP A 89 12.33 -6.45 9.29
C ASP A 89 11.22 -7.51 9.37
N GLY A 90 10.19 -7.40 8.53
CA GLY A 90 9.01 -8.27 8.51
C GLY A 90 8.02 -8.00 9.64
N ILE A 91 8.25 -6.98 10.49
CA ILE A 91 7.40 -6.69 11.64
C ILE A 91 6.41 -5.57 11.30
N THR A 92 5.15 -5.94 11.03
CA THR A 92 4.09 -4.99 10.63
C THR A 92 3.94 -3.83 11.62
N LEU A 93 4.03 -4.09 12.92
CA LEU A 93 3.89 -3.04 13.93
C LEU A 93 5.03 -2.00 13.87
N ASN A 94 6.25 -2.39 13.48
CA ASN A 94 7.37 -1.47 13.28
C ASN A 94 7.12 -0.57 12.06
N VAL A 95 6.61 -1.14 10.98
CA VAL A 95 6.20 -0.38 9.78
C VAL A 95 5.08 0.60 10.15
N ILE A 96 4.05 0.18 10.88
CA ILE A 96 2.96 1.05 11.35
C ILE A 96 3.51 2.18 12.22
N ARG A 97 4.44 1.88 13.14
CA ARG A 97 5.09 2.88 14.00
C ARG A 97 5.84 3.93 13.18
N THR A 98 6.55 3.52 12.16
CA THR A 98 7.31 4.40 11.26
C THR A 98 6.38 5.29 10.44
N LEU A 99 5.27 4.73 9.91
CA LEU A 99 4.37 5.44 9.00
C LEU A 99 3.34 6.32 9.72
N TYR A 100 2.82 5.85 10.86
CA TYR A 100 1.69 6.49 11.56
C TYR A 100 2.06 7.02 12.95
N GLY A 101 3.26 6.71 13.42
CA GLY A 101 3.76 7.18 14.73
C GLY A 101 3.50 6.21 15.88
N LYS A 102 4.27 6.40 16.96
CA LYS A 102 4.26 5.54 18.16
C LYS A 102 2.87 5.48 18.81
N ASN A 103 2.18 6.61 18.90
CA ASN A 103 0.87 6.67 19.55
C ASN A 103 -0.16 5.75 18.84
N ILE A 104 -0.18 5.73 17.52
CA ILE A 104 -1.06 4.83 16.76
C ILE A 104 -0.63 3.39 17.01
N ALA A 105 0.64 3.06 16.79
CA ALA A 105 1.12 1.69 16.92
C ALA A 105 0.86 1.07 18.31
N SER A 106 0.97 1.86 19.39
CA SER A 106 0.73 1.36 20.76
C SER A 106 -0.75 1.23 21.17
N ASN A 107 -1.67 1.74 20.36
CA ASN A 107 -3.12 1.65 20.59
C ASN A 107 -3.82 0.74 19.55
N LEU A 108 -3.06 -0.07 18.84
CA LEU A 108 -3.58 -1.10 17.94
C LEU A 108 -3.61 -2.45 18.63
N ILE A 109 -4.66 -3.20 18.35
CA ILE A 109 -4.89 -4.57 18.79
C ILE A 109 -4.68 -5.48 17.59
N LYS A 110 -3.89 -6.54 17.75
CA LYS A 110 -3.72 -7.56 16.71
C LYS A 110 -4.99 -8.38 16.62
N VAL A 111 -5.45 -8.63 15.40
CA VAL A 111 -6.57 -9.51 15.09
C VAL A 111 -6.11 -10.58 14.10
N SER A 112 -6.64 -11.78 14.26
CA SER A 112 -6.36 -12.90 13.37
C SER A 112 -7.58 -13.84 13.37
N PHE A 113 -7.95 -14.27 12.17
CA PHE A 113 -9.04 -15.22 11.94
C PHE A 113 -8.67 -16.11 10.75
N ALA A 114 -9.03 -17.38 10.77
CA ALA A 114 -8.87 -18.25 9.61
C ALA A 114 -9.97 -19.34 9.61
N ASN A 115 -10.46 -19.61 8.40
CA ASN A 115 -11.31 -20.76 8.12
C ASN A 115 -10.87 -21.43 6.81
N GLU A 116 -11.69 -22.32 6.25
CA GLU A 116 -11.41 -23.05 5.01
C GLU A 116 -11.21 -22.15 3.78
N TYR A 117 -11.86 -20.97 3.72
CA TYR A 117 -11.94 -20.12 2.54
C TYR A 117 -11.11 -18.84 2.65
N ILE A 118 -10.89 -18.35 3.87
CA ILE A 118 -10.36 -17.02 4.13
C ILE A 118 -9.47 -17.01 5.36
N SER A 119 -8.38 -16.25 5.30
CA SER A 119 -7.64 -15.84 6.49
C SER A 119 -7.57 -14.32 6.56
N ILE A 120 -7.64 -13.78 7.78
CA ILE A 120 -7.56 -12.35 8.08
C ILE A 120 -6.49 -12.18 9.14
N ASP A 121 -5.50 -11.39 8.83
CA ASP A 121 -4.49 -10.94 9.78
C ASP A 121 -4.38 -9.42 9.74
N GLY A 122 -4.16 -8.80 10.90
CA GLY A 122 -3.99 -7.37 10.91
C GLY A 122 -4.07 -6.72 12.27
N TYR A 123 -4.38 -5.44 12.22
CA TYR A 123 -4.46 -4.58 13.39
C TYR A 123 -5.67 -3.66 13.31
N ILE A 124 -6.38 -3.50 14.43
CA ILE A 124 -7.49 -2.57 14.59
C ILE A 124 -7.21 -1.63 15.77
N SER A 125 -7.74 -0.41 15.74
CA SER A 125 -7.59 0.51 16.88
C SER A 125 -8.42 0.07 18.08
N ASN A 126 -7.91 0.31 19.29
CA ASN A 126 -8.75 0.28 20.48
C ASN A 126 -9.74 1.47 20.46
N THR A 127 -10.70 1.48 21.37
CA THR A 127 -11.76 2.50 21.45
C THR A 127 -11.27 3.89 21.84
N SER A 128 -10.06 4.00 22.38
CA SER A 128 -9.43 5.28 22.75
C SER A 128 -8.73 5.95 21.56
N LEU A 129 -8.54 5.22 20.45
CA LEU A 129 -7.85 5.71 19.27
C LEU A 129 -8.80 5.75 18.07
N TYR A 130 -9.01 6.93 17.53
CA TYR A 130 -9.84 7.15 16.33
C TYR A 130 -9.29 8.27 15.45
N ALA A 131 -9.69 8.30 14.19
CA ALA A 131 -9.28 9.29 13.20
C ALA A 131 -10.43 10.23 12.80
N SER A 132 -10.10 11.39 12.24
CA SER A 132 -11.09 12.33 11.69
C SER A 132 -11.49 12.01 10.24
N ASN A 133 -10.85 11.01 9.62
CA ASN A 133 -11.14 10.57 8.26
C ASN A 133 -10.69 9.11 8.07
N ARG A 134 -11.08 8.52 6.93
CA ARG A 134 -10.83 7.11 6.59
C ARG A 134 -9.44 6.81 5.99
N LYS A 135 -8.50 7.76 5.96
CA LYS A 135 -7.18 7.58 5.31
C LYS A 135 -6.32 6.47 5.93
N LYS A 136 -6.59 6.10 7.18
CA LYS A 136 -5.87 5.04 7.88
C LYS A 136 -6.66 3.73 7.96
N GLN A 137 -7.68 3.58 7.13
CA GLN A 137 -8.38 2.32 6.91
C GLN A 137 -7.76 1.66 5.68
N ASN A 138 -7.00 0.60 5.90
CA ASN A 138 -6.32 -0.11 4.83
C ASN A 138 -6.76 -1.55 4.83
N ILE A 139 -7.35 -1.97 3.72
CA ILE A 139 -7.72 -3.37 3.46
C ILE A 139 -6.91 -3.84 2.27
N PHE A 140 -6.29 -4.99 2.45
CA PHE A 140 -5.58 -5.70 1.40
C PHE A 140 -6.28 -7.04 1.17
N ILE A 141 -6.44 -7.42 -0.09
CA ILE A 141 -6.91 -8.76 -0.47
C ILE A 141 -5.84 -9.38 -1.36
N ASN A 142 -5.34 -10.54 -0.94
CA ASN A 142 -4.26 -11.25 -1.63
C ASN A 142 -3.08 -10.30 -1.93
N LYS A 143 -2.65 -9.56 -0.90
CA LYS A 143 -1.56 -8.56 -0.93
C LYS A 143 -1.82 -7.34 -1.82
N ARG A 144 -3.06 -7.09 -2.25
CA ARG A 144 -3.43 -5.91 -3.05
C ARG A 144 -4.31 -4.98 -2.25
N TYR A 145 -3.97 -3.70 -2.22
CA TYR A 145 -4.85 -2.69 -1.63
C TYR A 145 -6.17 -2.60 -2.40
N VAL A 146 -7.27 -2.67 -1.66
CA VAL A 146 -8.61 -2.58 -2.24
C VAL A 146 -9.44 -1.51 -1.54
N LYS A 147 -10.28 -0.85 -2.32
CA LYS A 147 -11.30 0.08 -1.85
C LYS A 147 -12.65 -0.63 -1.83
N LEU A 148 -13.00 -1.25 -0.73
CA LEU A 148 -14.30 -1.90 -0.56
C LEU A 148 -15.09 -1.18 0.51
N ASN A 149 -15.96 -0.27 0.08
CA ASN A 149 -16.81 0.53 0.98
C ASN A 149 -17.65 -0.35 1.90
N ARG A 150 -18.11 -1.52 1.43
CA ARG A 150 -18.86 -2.49 2.22
C ARG A 150 -18.04 -3.00 3.42
N LEU A 151 -16.79 -3.43 3.19
CA LEU A 151 -15.92 -3.91 4.28
C LEU A 151 -15.58 -2.80 5.28
N ASN A 152 -15.28 -1.60 4.79
CA ASN A 152 -15.08 -0.45 5.68
C ASN A 152 -16.30 -0.20 6.55
N TYR A 153 -17.51 -0.26 5.96
CA TYR A 153 -18.77 -0.07 6.70
C TYR A 153 -19.00 -1.15 7.76
N ILE A 154 -18.71 -2.42 7.47
CA ILE A 154 -18.83 -3.52 8.44
C ILE A 154 -17.95 -3.23 9.66
N VAL A 155 -16.64 -2.97 9.43
CA VAL A 155 -15.72 -2.68 10.53
C VAL A 155 -16.16 -1.42 11.28
N GLU A 156 -16.58 -0.34 10.58
CA GLU A 156 -17.07 0.89 11.22
C GLU A 156 -18.31 0.65 12.07
N SER A 157 -19.21 -0.25 11.66
CA SER A 157 -20.44 -0.54 12.39
C SER A 157 -20.16 -1.12 13.79
N LEU A 158 -19.09 -1.90 13.95
CA LEU A 158 -18.65 -2.43 15.24
C LEU A 158 -18.19 -1.34 16.20
N TYR A 159 -17.77 -0.18 15.67
CA TYR A 159 -17.29 0.95 16.45
C TYR A 159 -18.35 2.02 16.72
N LYS A 160 -19.58 1.87 16.16
CA LYS A 160 -20.62 2.92 16.13
C LYS A 160 -20.95 3.49 17.51
N GLU A 161 -20.96 2.65 18.54
CA GLU A 161 -21.27 3.05 19.91
C GLU A 161 -20.02 3.22 20.79
N LEU A 162 -18.84 2.88 20.26
CA LEU A 162 -17.59 2.81 21.01
C LEU A 162 -16.70 4.05 20.82
N ILE A 163 -16.89 4.79 19.71
CA ILE A 163 -16.12 5.99 19.41
C ILE A 163 -17.05 7.19 19.13
N PRO A 164 -16.57 8.44 19.26
CA PRO A 164 -17.41 9.62 19.04
C PRO A 164 -17.98 9.69 17.62
N ILE A 165 -19.18 10.24 17.48
CA ILE A 165 -19.87 10.44 16.20
C ILE A 165 -18.98 11.24 15.24
N GLY A 166 -18.88 10.80 13.98
CA GLY A 166 -18.06 11.42 12.94
C GLY A 166 -16.58 11.10 13.05
N LYS A 167 -16.18 10.16 13.92
CA LYS A 167 -14.85 9.59 13.98
C LYS A 167 -14.82 8.20 13.35
N PHE A 168 -13.62 7.75 13.01
CA PHE A 168 -13.40 6.52 12.27
C PHE A 168 -12.36 5.66 12.96
N PRO A 169 -12.56 4.33 13.06
CA PRO A 169 -11.52 3.43 13.53
C PRO A 169 -10.34 3.44 12.56
N ILE A 170 -9.16 3.11 13.09
CA ILE A 170 -7.96 2.86 12.31
C ILE A 170 -7.80 1.35 12.20
N PHE A 171 -7.58 0.86 11.00
CA PHE A 171 -7.30 -0.57 10.79
C PHE A 171 -6.42 -0.82 9.57
N ILE A 172 -5.64 -1.87 9.66
CA ILE A 172 -4.83 -2.44 8.61
C ILE A 172 -5.12 -3.93 8.59
N LEU A 173 -5.87 -4.39 7.60
CA LEU A 173 -6.31 -5.78 7.47
C LEU A 173 -5.74 -6.37 6.19
N ASP A 174 -5.08 -7.51 6.31
CA ASP A 174 -4.63 -8.34 5.21
C ASP A 174 -5.54 -9.58 5.16
N ILE A 175 -6.25 -9.72 4.08
CA ILE A 175 -7.25 -10.75 3.86
C ILE A 175 -6.74 -11.64 2.73
N GLU A 176 -6.49 -12.90 3.03
CA GLU A 176 -6.17 -13.90 2.02
C GLU A 176 -7.43 -14.70 1.72
N ILE A 177 -7.83 -14.73 0.46
CA ILE A 177 -8.99 -15.45 -0.05
C ILE A 177 -8.51 -16.38 -1.15
N HIS A 178 -9.01 -17.61 -1.16
CA HIS A 178 -8.64 -18.56 -2.21
C HIS A 178 -8.96 -17.96 -3.60
N PRO A 179 -8.05 -18.06 -4.59
CA PRO A 179 -8.18 -17.38 -5.87
C PRO A 179 -9.48 -17.67 -6.65
N GLU A 180 -10.10 -18.82 -6.44
CA GLU A 180 -11.38 -19.19 -7.08
C GLU A 180 -12.55 -18.30 -6.64
N TYR A 181 -12.46 -17.66 -5.46
CA TYR A 181 -13.52 -16.82 -4.90
C TYR A 181 -13.28 -15.32 -5.11
N VAL A 182 -12.23 -14.92 -5.85
CA VAL A 182 -11.88 -13.51 -6.07
C VAL A 182 -11.62 -13.24 -7.54
N ASP A 183 -12.39 -12.33 -8.15
CA ASP A 183 -12.07 -11.75 -9.44
C ASP A 183 -11.41 -10.38 -9.28
N PRO A 184 -10.10 -10.26 -9.55
CA PRO A 184 -9.37 -8.99 -9.43
C PRO A 184 -9.51 -8.08 -10.66
N ASN A 185 -10.26 -8.47 -11.71
CA ASN A 185 -10.25 -7.82 -13.02
C ASN A 185 -11.44 -6.87 -13.27
N ILE A 186 -12.05 -6.33 -12.22
CA ILE A 186 -13.26 -5.50 -12.34
C ILE A 186 -12.94 -4.04 -12.65
N HIS A 187 -11.77 -3.53 -12.25
CA HIS A 187 -11.42 -2.13 -12.42
C HIS A 187 -10.02 -1.96 -13.04
N PRO A 188 -9.81 -1.00 -13.99
CA PRO A 188 -8.50 -0.78 -14.63
C PRO A 188 -7.36 -0.51 -13.64
N LEU A 189 -7.65 0.15 -12.52
CA LEU A 189 -6.67 0.41 -11.46
C LEU A 189 -6.53 -0.75 -10.46
N LYS A 190 -7.31 -1.85 -10.64
CA LYS A 190 -7.29 -3.04 -9.76
C LYS A 190 -7.49 -2.71 -8.27
N THR A 191 -8.18 -1.62 -7.97
CA THR A 191 -8.52 -1.20 -6.60
C THR A 191 -9.87 -1.73 -6.13
N GLU A 192 -10.61 -2.39 -7.01
CA GLU A 192 -11.86 -3.07 -6.71
C GLU A 192 -11.73 -4.54 -7.07
N VAL A 193 -12.31 -5.41 -6.26
CA VAL A 193 -12.37 -6.85 -6.49
C VAL A 193 -13.81 -7.31 -6.29
N LYS A 194 -14.22 -8.32 -7.05
CA LYS A 194 -15.48 -9.02 -6.79
C LYS A 194 -15.14 -10.28 -5.98
N ILE A 195 -15.79 -10.42 -4.86
CA ILE A 195 -15.72 -11.60 -4.02
C ILE A 195 -16.98 -12.40 -4.29
N ASP A 196 -16.83 -13.70 -4.42
CA ASP A 196 -17.95 -14.60 -4.64
C ASP A 196 -18.91 -14.54 -3.43
N ASP A 197 -20.22 -14.56 -3.72
CA ASP A 197 -21.26 -14.48 -2.67
C ASP A 197 -21.26 -15.69 -1.72
N SER A 198 -20.58 -16.78 -2.07
CA SER A 198 -20.37 -17.94 -1.17
C SER A 198 -19.42 -17.63 -0.02
N VAL A 199 -18.60 -16.58 -0.13
CA VAL A 199 -17.73 -16.11 0.94
C VAL A 199 -18.42 -14.94 1.66
N SER A 200 -19.12 -15.25 2.74
CA SER A 200 -19.82 -14.24 3.54
C SER A 200 -18.84 -13.45 4.40
N LEU A 201 -18.28 -12.37 3.83
CA LEU A 201 -17.40 -11.45 4.56
C LEU A 201 -18.14 -10.77 5.73
N ASP A 202 -19.44 -10.59 5.64
CA ASP A 202 -20.27 -9.98 6.67
C ASP A 202 -20.30 -10.83 7.94
N GLU A 203 -20.38 -12.16 7.80
CA GLU A 203 -20.37 -13.11 8.92
C GLU A 203 -18.98 -13.28 9.55
N ILE A 204 -17.93 -13.10 8.75
CA ILE A 204 -16.54 -13.28 9.20
C ILE A 204 -16.03 -12.05 9.94
N LEU A 205 -16.51 -10.85 9.57
CA LEU A 205 -16.05 -9.58 10.16
C LEU A 205 -16.97 -9.05 11.26
N SER A 206 -18.13 -9.67 11.49
CA SER A 206 -19.05 -9.32 12.57
C SER A 206 -18.77 -10.12 13.85
#